data_ae3c090c5d135da18754b1490c7474d3
#
_entry.id   ae3c090c5d135da18754b1490c7474d3
#
_cell.length_a   1.000
_cell.length_b   1.000
_cell.length_c   1.000
_cell.angle_alpha   90.00
_cell.angle_beta   90.00
_cell.angle_gamma   90.00
#
_symmetry.space_group_name_H-M   'P 1'
#
loop_
_entity.id
_entity.type
_entity.pdbx_description
1 polymer ?
#
loop_
_entity_poly.entity_id
_entity_poly.type
_entity_poly.pdbx_seq_one_letter_code
_entity_poly.pdbx_strand_id
1 'polypeptide(L)'
;AEDVSVAVRRKAAANPNTDPLVLGDLASDQERSVRLAVAANPQAPPSVMEQFSLSPDEALRLATAQNKGAASAVLLSLVFDSSVEVRKLVASHKDMPASGLLRLAEDANLAVRQAVVGNATTPSDALEILAFDGEVSIRQEARNRLGKLLKKQIAEDRER
;
A
#
# COMPACT_ATOMS: atom_id res chain seq x y z
N ALA A 1 -11.69 3.71 35.01
CA ALA A 1 -11.00 4.84 34.55
C ALA A 1 -11.77 5.31 33.31
N GLU A 2 -12.28 6.24 33.25
CA GLU A 2 -11.58 7.41 33.26
C GLU A 2 -11.79 8.12 31.99
N ASP A 3 -12.47 9.11 32.16
CA ASP A 3 -12.87 10.12 31.21
C ASP A 3 -11.69 10.80 30.48
N VAL A 4 -10.87 10.03 29.83
CA VAL A 4 -9.97 10.58 28.82
C VAL A 4 -10.83 10.86 27.61
N SER A 5 -11.09 12.13 27.30
CA SER A 5 -11.95 12.49 26.19
C SER A 5 -11.48 11.84 24.87
N VAL A 6 -12.39 11.45 24.02
CA VAL A 6 -12.11 10.93 22.68
C VAL A 6 -11.07 11.79 21.94
N ALA A 7 -11.15 13.09 22.11
CA ALA A 7 -10.22 14.03 21.48
C ALA A 7 -8.77 13.85 21.99
N VAL A 8 -8.58 13.56 23.28
CA VAL A 8 -7.26 13.31 23.85
C VAL A 8 -6.71 11.97 23.36
N ARG A 9 -7.52 10.90 23.40
CA ARG A 9 -7.11 9.58 22.89
C ARG A 9 -6.76 9.63 21.39
N ARG A 10 -7.55 10.33 20.58
CA ARG A 10 -7.27 10.52 19.16
C ARG A 10 -5.98 11.31 18.92
N LYS A 11 -5.71 12.37 19.68
CA LYS A 11 -4.45 13.12 19.63
C LYS A 11 -3.25 12.26 20.02
N ALA A 12 -3.38 11.44 21.05
CA ALA A 12 -2.36 10.47 21.43
C ALA A 12 -2.10 9.48 20.28
N ALA A 13 -3.16 8.89 19.71
CA ALA A 13 -3.04 7.96 18.58
C ALA A 13 -2.37 8.59 17.35
N ALA A 14 -2.62 9.87 17.08
CA ALA A 14 -2.05 10.59 15.93
C ALA A 14 -0.61 11.10 16.15
N ASN A 15 -0.12 11.12 17.40
CA ASN A 15 1.21 11.62 17.70
C ASN A 15 2.29 10.60 17.23
N PRO A 16 3.22 10.97 16.32
CA PRO A 16 4.26 10.07 15.80
C PRO A 16 5.27 9.62 16.88
N ASN A 17 5.27 10.25 18.04
CA ASN A 17 6.14 9.88 19.17
C ASN A 17 5.41 9.01 20.22
N THR A 18 4.18 8.58 19.96
CA THR A 18 3.46 7.71 20.86
C THR A 18 4.10 6.33 20.87
N ASP A 19 4.28 5.80 22.09
CA ASP A 19 4.83 4.46 22.29
C ASP A 19 3.97 3.42 21.54
N PRO A 20 4.59 2.48 20.80
CA PRO A 20 3.88 1.41 20.11
C PRO A 20 2.96 0.58 21.01
N LEU A 21 3.29 0.39 22.30
CA LEU A 21 2.41 -0.31 23.25
C LEU A 21 1.10 0.46 23.45
N VAL A 22 1.19 1.79 23.63
CA VAL A 22 0.00 2.65 23.74
C VAL A 22 -0.83 2.64 22.46
N LEU A 23 -0.19 2.61 21.30
CA LEU A 23 -0.89 2.47 20.02
C LEU A 23 -1.60 1.11 19.92
N GLY A 24 -0.98 0.05 20.46
CA GLY A 24 -1.60 -1.28 20.58
C GLY A 24 -2.89 -1.25 21.38
N ASP A 25 -2.90 -0.58 22.52
CA ASP A 25 -4.09 -0.42 23.36
C ASP A 25 -5.17 0.40 22.64
N LEU A 26 -4.80 1.52 22.03
CA LEU A 26 -5.70 2.39 21.28
C LEU A 26 -6.25 1.76 20.01
N ALA A 27 -5.65 0.71 19.50
CA ALA A 27 -6.15 -0.03 18.32
C ALA A 27 -7.50 -0.71 18.57
N SER A 28 -7.82 -0.98 19.82
CA SER A 28 -9.12 -1.56 20.26
C SER A 28 -10.08 -0.52 20.82
N ASP A 29 -9.80 0.78 20.63
CA ASP A 29 -10.68 1.84 21.14
C ASP A 29 -12.08 1.74 20.54
N GLN A 30 -13.11 2.01 21.35
CA GLN A 30 -14.50 2.00 20.92
C GLN A 30 -14.75 3.00 19.79
N GLU A 31 -14.05 4.13 19.84
CA GLU A 31 -14.21 5.21 18.87
C GLU A 31 -13.44 4.93 17.58
N ARG A 32 -14.18 4.86 16.47
CA ARG A 32 -13.62 4.64 15.12
C ARG A 32 -12.53 5.66 14.77
N SER A 33 -12.72 6.92 15.17
CA SER A 33 -11.78 8.01 14.87
C SER A 33 -10.42 7.83 15.57
N VAL A 34 -10.39 7.17 16.73
CA VAL A 34 -9.16 6.81 17.45
C VAL A 34 -8.45 5.67 16.71
N ARG A 35 -9.19 4.60 16.35
CA ARG A 35 -8.62 3.49 15.57
C ARG A 35 -8.04 3.94 14.22
N LEU A 36 -8.72 4.87 13.52
CA LEU A 36 -8.21 5.45 12.27
C LEU A 36 -6.93 6.26 12.49
N ALA A 37 -6.83 6.98 13.61
CA ALA A 37 -5.60 7.70 13.96
C ALA A 37 -4.43 6.74 14.24
N VAL A 38 -4.70 5.58 14.88
CA VAL A 38 -3.70 4.52 15.05
C VAL A 38 -3.28 3.97 13.69
N ALA A 39 -4.22 3.64 12.81
CA ALA A 39 -3.92 3.08 11.48
C ALA A 39 -3.06 4.02 10.62
N ALA A 40 -3.23 5.34 10.79
CA ALA A 40 -2.45 6.35 10.09
C ALA A 40 -1.09 6.64 10.75
N ASN A 41 -0.85 6.18 11.98
CA ASN A 41 0.38 6.45 12.71
C ASN A 41 1.54 5.59 12.17
N PRO A 42 2.67 6.19 11.76
CA PRO A 42 3.82 5.43 11.22
C PRO A 42 4.47 4.49 12.25
N GLN A 43 4.21 4.69 13.55
CA GLN A 43 4.69 3.84 14.64
C GLN A 43 3.69 2.75 15.03
N ALA A 44 2.59 2.59 14.28
CA ALA A 44 1.62 1.54 14.57
C ALA A 44 2.30 0.16 14.54
N PRO A 45 2.09 -0.68 15.58
CA PRO A 45 2.71 -1.99 15.64
C PRO A 45 2.32 -2.87 14.43
N PRO A 46 3.23 -3.71 13.91
CA PRO A 46 2.90 -4.62 12.80
C PRO A 46 1.66 -5.48 13.05
N SER A 47 1.49 -6.00 14.26
CA SER A 47 0.31 -6.80 14.63
C SER A 47 -1.01 -6.02 14.53
N VAL A 48 -0.99 -4.72 14.88
CA VAL A 48 -2.14 -3.83 14.72
C VAL A 48 -2.44 -3.60 13.24
N MET A 49 -1.42 -3.39 12.44
CA MET A 49 -1.56 -3.20 10.99
C MET A 49 -2.10 -4.47 10.30
N GLU A 50 -1.66 -5.65 10.71
CA GLU A 50 -2.22 -6.93 10.27
C GLU A 50 -3.71 -7.04 10.64
N GLN A 51 -4.07 -6.73 11.88
CA GLN A 51 -5.47 -6.70 12.33
C GLN A 51 -6.31 -5.73 11.49
N PHE A 52 -5.83 -4.52 11.24
CA PHE A 52 -6.55 -3.51 10.48
C PHE A 52 -6.67 -3.85 8.99
N SER A 53 -5.70 -4.55 8.42
CA SER A 53 -5.77 -5.02 7.03
C SER A 53 -6.91 -6.02 6.80
N LEU A 54 -7.34 -6.72 7.85
CA LEU A 54 -8.45 -7.68 7.83
C LEU A 54 -9.77 -7.09 8.36
N SER A 55 -9.79 -5.81 8.68
CA SER A 55 -10.98 -5.17 9.26
C SER A 55 -12.16 -5.16 8.29
N PRO A 56 -13.40 -5.38 8.76
CA PRO A 56 -14.61 -5.15 7.96
C PRO A 56 -14.78 -3.66 7.60
N ASP A 57 -14.17 -2.75 8.36
CA ASP A 57 -14.19 -1.30 8.09
C ASP A 57 -13.21 -0.96 6.98
N GLU A 58 -13.73 -0.64 5.80
CA GLU A 58 -12.92 -0.24 4.64
C GLU A 58 -12.00 0.94 4.95
N ALA A 59 -12.41 1.90 5.77
CA ALA A 59 -11.57 3.05 6.09
C ALA A 59 -10.33 2.67 6.92
N LEU A 60 -10.41 1.63 7.77
CA LEU A 60 -9.23 1.10 8.45
C LEU A 60 -8.29 0.41 7.46
N ARG A 61 -8.82 -0.38 6.51
CA ARG A 61 -8.02 -1.00 5.45
C ARG A 61 -7.37 0.04 4.54
N LEU A 62 -8.10 1.12 4.19
CA LEU A 62 -7.56 2.25 3.43
C LEU A 62 -6.42 2.97 4.19
N ALA A 63 -6.65 3.28 5.47
CA ALA A 63 -5.62 3.92 6.30
C ALA A 63 -4.37 3.04 6.43
N THR A 64 -4.56 1.72 6.57
CA THR A 64 -3.48 0.73 6.58
C THR A 64 -2.71 0.72 5.26
N ALA A 65 -3.41 0.71 4.12
CA ALA A 65 -2.80 0.75 2.79
C ALA A 65 -2.02 2.05 2.51
N GLN A 66 -2.41 3.16 3.13
CA GLN A 66 -1.74 4.46 3.02
C GLN A 66 -0.55 4.62 3.97
N ASN A 67 -0.46 3.76 5.00
CA ASN A 67 0.56 3.91 6.02
C ASN A 67 1.95 3.58 5.46
N LYS A 68 2.84 4.58 5.47
CA LYS A 68 4.21 4.44 4.96
C LYS A 68 5.07 3.44 5.74
N GLY A 69 4.65 3.08 6.96
CA GLY A 69 5.27 2.05 7.78
C GLY A 69 4.68 0.65 7.59
N ALA A 70 3.72 0.48 6.68
CA ALA A 70 3.10 -0.82 6.44
C ALA A 70 4.13 -1.85 5.96
N ALA A 71 4.23 -2.96 6.68
CA ALA A 71 5.13 -4.05 6.32
C ALA A 71 4.67 -4.73 5.02
N SER A 72 5.62 -5.32 4.29
CA SER A 72 5.33 -6.04 3.03
C SER A 72 4.24 -7.10 3.16
N ALA A 73 4.18 -7.82 4.28
CA ALA A 73 3.14 -8.82 4.53
C ALA A 73 1.74 -8.20 4.59
N VAL A 74 1.60 -7.03 5.23
CA VAL A 74 0.34 -6.27 5.31
C VAL A 74 -0.07 -5.77 3.93
N LEU A 75 0.85 -5.24 3.14
CA LEU A 75 0.56 -4.79 1.78
C LEU A 75 0.11 -5.96 0.89
N LEU A 76 0.76 -7.12 1.01
CA LEU A 76 0.40 -8.32 0.26
C LEU A 76 -0.99 -8.86 0.65
N SER A 77 -1.41 -8.77 1.91
CA SER A 77 -2.76 -9.18 2.31
C SER A 77 -3.86 -8.34 1.66
N LEU A 78 -3.57 -7.08 1.35
CA LEU A 78 -4.51 -6.13 0.73
C LEU A 78 -4.56 -6.21 -0.82
N VAL A 79 -3.71 -7.01 -1.45
CA VAL A 79 -3.71 -7.21 -2.92
C VAL A 79 -5.04 -7.76 -3.42
N PHE A 80 -5.74 -8.55 -2.60
CA PHE A 80 -7.03 -9.15 -2.92
C PHE A 80 -8.22 -8.43 -2.26
N ASP A 81 -8.01 -7.21 -1.77
CA ASP A 81 -9.09 -6.46 -1.13
C ASP A 81 -10.30 -6.30 -2.06
N SER A 82 -11.49 -6.36 -1.50
CA SER A 82 -12.73 -6.14 -2.24
C SER A 82 -12.85 -4.72 -2.78
N SER A 83 -12.26 -3.74 -2.07
CA SER A 83 -12.26 -2.34 -2.47
C SER A 83 -11.19 -2.07 -3.54
N VAL A 84 -11.63 -1.51 -4.66
CA VAL A 84 -10.73 -1.02 -5.73
C VAL A 84 -9.77 0.04 -5.18
N GLU A 85 -10.24 0.93 -4.31
CA GLU A 85 -9.40 1.99 -3.75
C GLU A 85 -8.28 1.44 -2.87
N VAL A 86 -8.55 0.40 -2.06
CA VAL A 86 -7.51 -0.28 -1.28
C VAL A 86 -6.48 -0.91 -2.22
N ARG A 87 -6.91 -1.68 -3.23
CA ARG A 87 -6.00 -2.30 -4.20
C ARG A 87 -5.17 -1.27 -4.97
N LYS A 88 -5.79 -0.15 -5.37
CA LYS A 88 -5.09 0.97 -6.02
C LYS A 88 -4.02 1.61 -5.12
N LEU A 89 -4.34 1.80 -3.85
CA LEU A 89 -3.40 2.36 -2.88
C LEU A 89 -2.18 1.45 -2.68
N VAL A 90 -2.39 0.14 -2.48
CA VAL A 90 -1.25 -0.78 -2.33
C VAL A 90 -0.46 -0.92 -3.63
N ALA A 91 -1.11 -0.86 -4.80
CA ALA A 91 -0.41 -0.81 -6.09
C ALA A 91 0.50 0.41 -6.23
N SER A 92 0.11 1.54 -5.64
CA SER A 92 0.90 2.78 -5.65
C SER A 92 1.94 2.84 -4.53
N HIS A 93 1.92 1.90 -3.56
CA HIS A 93 2.79 1.97 -2.41
C HIS A 93 4.24 1.73 -2.80
N LYS A 94 5.16 2.61 -2.34
CA LYS A 94 6.58 2.56 -2.73
C LYS A 94 7.30 1.26 -2.31
N ASP A 95 6.84 0.65 -1.21
CA ASP A 95 7.41 -0.57 -0.63
C ASP A 95 6.57 -1.82 -0.98
N MET A 96 5.70 -1.70 -2.00
CA MET A 96 4.93 -2.85 -2.47
C MET A 96 5.86 -3.91 -3.05
N PRO A 97 5.81 -5.16 -2.56
CA PRO A 97 6.63 -6.23 -3.11
C PRO A 97 6.35 -6.51 -4.59
N ALA A 98 7.39 -6.91 -5.32
CA ALA A 98 7.29 -7.23 -6.74
C ALA A 98 6.20 -8.28 -7.05
N SER A 99 6.05 -9.29 -6.19
CA SER A 99 5.00 -10.32 -6.33
C SER A 99 3.59 -9.74 -6.26
N GLY A 100 3.36 -8.73 -5.42
CA GLY A 100 2.09 -8.04 -5.34
C GLY A 100 1.83 -7.16 -6.55
N LEU A 101 2.83 -6.43 -7.05
CA LEU A 101 2.72 -5.64 -8.28
C LEU A 101 2.45 -6.55 -9.49
N LEU A 102 3.11 -7.71 -9.56
CA LEU A 102 2.87 -8.70 -10.61
C LEU A 102 1.39 -9.16 -10.59
N ARG A 103 0.86 -9.47 -9.41
CA ARG A 103 -0.54 -9.86 -9.26
C ARG A 103 -1.52 -8.75 -9.64
N LEU A 104 -1.25 -7.50 -9.21
CA LEU A 104 -2.10 -6.34 -9.50
C LEU A 104 -2.00 -5.86 -10.96
N ALA A 105 -0.96 -6.27 -11.69
CA ALA A 105 -0.86 -6.01 -13.13
C ALA A 105 -1.99 -6.70 -13.94
N GLU A 106 -2.59 -7.75 -13.39
CA GLU A 106 -3.75 -8.47 -13.96
C GLU A 106 -5.08 -8.09 -13.31
N ASP A 107 -5.14 -7.00 -12.53
CA ASP A 107 -6.38 -6.56 -11.88
C ASP A 107 -7.44 -6.22 -12.91
N ALA A 108 -8.69 -6.64 -12.64
CA ALA A 108 -9.82 -6.33 -13.52
C ALA A 108 -10.06 -4.81 -13.67
N ASN A 109 -9.71 -4.05 -12.65
CA ASN A 109 -9.95 -2.61 -12.63
C ASN A 109 -8.80 -1.82 -13.28
N LEU A 110 -9.15 -0.99 -14.26
CA LEU A 110 -8.23 -0.12 -14.98
C LEU A 110 -7.38 0.76 -14.06
N ALA A 111 -7.98 1.38 -13.02
CA ALA A 111 -7.26 2.30 -12.14
C ALA A 111 -6.19 1.60 -11.30
N VAL A 112 -6.41 0.33 -10.94
CA VAL A 112 -5.40 -0.50 -10.25
C VAL A 112 -4.23 -0.79 -11.19
N ARG A 113 -4.49 -1.22 -12.43
CA ARG A 113 -3.42 -1.47 -13.41
C ARG A 113 -2.66 -0.19 -13.78
N GLN A 114 -3.35 0.96 -13.85
CA GLN A 114 -2.69 2.27 -13.99
C GLN A 114 -1.77 2.59 -12.82
N ALA A 115 -2.19 2.28 -11.59
CA ALA A 115 -1.34 2.45 -10.41
C ALA A 115 -0.09 1.56 -10.48
N VAL A 116 -0.23 0.32 -10.93
CA VAL A 116 0.91 -0.58 -11.14
C VAL A 116 1.87 -0.02 -12.17
N VAL A 117 1.40 0.36 -13.37
CA VAL A 117 2.30 0.89 -14.41
C VAL A 117 2.96 2.21 -13.99
N GLY A 118 2.35 2.98 -13.08
CA GLY A 118 2.90 4.21 -12.52
C GLY A 118 3.88 4.00 -11.35
N ASN A 119 3.87 2.83 -10.72
CA ASN A 119 4.74 2.56 -9.58
C ASN A 119 6.20 2.37 -10.04
N ALA A 120 7.12 3.16 -9.45
CA ALA A 120 8.53 3.15 -9.85
C ALA A 120 9.23 1.79 -9.63
N THR A 121 8.72 0.97 -8.68
CA THR A 121 9.30 -0.33 -8.32
C THR A 121 8.69 -1.50 -9.10
N THR A 122 7.80 -1.24 -10.06
CA THR A 122 7.16 -2.28 -10.86
C THR A 122 8.21 -3.11 -11.61
N PRO A 123 8.24 -4.44 -11.40
CA PRO A 123 9.23 -5.31 -12.02
C PRO A 123 8.98 -5.46 -13.53
N SER A 124 10.02 -5.88 -14.27
CA SER A 124 9.94 -6.14 -15.72
C SER A 124 8.79 -7.05 -16.09
N ASP A 125 8.62 -8.15 -15.37
CA ASP A 125 7.59 -9.16 -15.64
C ASP A 125 6.16 -8.57 -15.58
N ALA A 126 5.91 -7.69 -14.59
CA ALA A 126 4.63 -6.98 -14.50
C ALA A 126 4.46 -5.95 -15.65
N LEU A 127 5.54 -5.28 -16.06
CA LEU A 127 5.52 -4.38 -17.21
C LEU A 127 5.30 -5.15 -18.53
N GLU A 128 5.82 -6.37 -18.66
CA GLU A 128 5.59 -7.23 -19.82
C GLU A 128 4.11 -7.59 -19.96
N ILE A 129 3.44 -7.95 -18.86
CA ILE A 129 1.99 -8.16 -18.84
C ILE A 129 1.26 -6.89 -19.30
N LEU A 130 1.58 -5.74 -18.69
CA LEU A 130 0.94 -4.47 -19.01
C LEU A 130 1.26 -3.94 -20.43
N ALA A 131 2.32 -4.41 -21.07
CA ALA A 131 2.66 -4.09 -22.45
C ALA A 131 1.65 -4.66 -23.46
N PHE A 132 0.76 -5.54 -23.03
CA PHE A 132 -0.36 -6.09 -23.80
C PHE A 132 -1.74 -5.71 -23.22
N ASP A 133 -1.79 -4.75 -22.30
CA ASP A 133 -3.04 -4.28 -21.67
C ASP A 133 -4.08 -3.85 -22.72
N GLY A 134 -5.36 -4.01 -22.39
CA GLY A 134 -6.47 -3.52 -23.22
C GLY A 134 -6.47 -1.99 -23.38
N GLU A 135 -5.96 -1.27 -22.39
CA GLU A 135 -5.91 0.19 -22.39
C GLU A 135 -4.63 0.72 -23.06
N VAL A 136 -4.78 1.63 -24.02
CA VAL A 136 -3.67 2.16 -24.84
C VAL A 136 -2.62 2.88 -23.99
N SER A 137 -3.06 3.69 -23.04
CA SER A 137 -2.17 4.48 -22.17
C SER A 137 -1.27 3.60 -21.30
N ILE A 138 -1.82 2.51 -20.76
CA ILE A 138 -1.07 1.53 -19.97
C ILE A 138 -0.03 0.81 -20.84
N ARG A 139 -0.46 0.34 -22.03
CA ARG A 139 0.46 -0.34 -22.97
C ARG A 139 1.64 0.55 -23.35
N GLN A 140 1.39 1.81 -23.66
CA GLN A 140 2.44 2.74 -24.06
C GLN A 140 3.42 2.99 -22.92
N GLU A 141 2.92 3.25 -21.72
CA GLU A 141 3.78 3.51 -20.56
C GLU A 141 4.61 2.26 -20.20
N ALA A 142 4.00 1.08 -20.19
CA ALA A 142 4.72 -0.17 -19.92
C ALA A 142 5.85 -0.40 -20.94
N ARG A 143 5.59 -0.23 -22.24
CA ARG A 143 6.60 -0.37 -23.30
C ARG A 143 7.71 0.68 -23.19
N ASN A 144 7.37 1.92 -22.85
CA ASN A 144 8.35 2.98 -22.63
C ASN A 144 9.29 2.64 -21.47
N ARG A 145 8.74 2.12 -20.38
CA ARG A 145 9.51 1.71 -19.20
C ARG A 145 10.42 0.51 -19.50
N LEU A 146 9.90 -0.50 -20.17
CA LEU A 146 10.69 -1.66 -20.61
C LEU A 146 11.86 -1.23 -21.53
N GLY A 147 11.61 -0.31 -22.47
CA GLY A 147 12.66 0.22 -23.32
C GLY A 147 13.76 0.96 -22.56
N LYS A 148 13.41 1.68 -21.48
CA LYS A 148 14.39 2.33 -20.60
C LYS A 148 15.22 1.31 -19.81
N LEU A 149 14.58 0.27 -19.28
CA LEU A 149 15.25 -0.80 -18.55
C LEU A 149 16.25 -1.54 -19.45
N LEU A 150 15.85 -1.89 -20.66
CA LEU A 150 16.73 -2.56 -21.62
C LEU A 150 17.95 -1.70 -21.99
N LYS A 151 17.75 -0.41 -22.25
CA LYS A 151 18.87 0.51 -22.54
C LYS A 151 19.85 0.61 -21.38
N LYS A 152 19.36 0.63 -20.14
CA LYS A 152 20.20 0.65 -18.95
C LYS A 152 21.01 -0.64 -18.84
N GLN A 153 20.39 -1.80 -19.03
CA GLN A 153 21.07 -3.09 -19.00
C GLN A 153 22.19 -3.18 -20.04
N ILE A 154 21.91 -2.77 -21.29
CA ILE A 154 22.92 -2.76 -22.35
C ILE A 154 24.09 -1.83 -22.02
N ALA A 155 23.83 -0.69 -21.37
CA ALA A 155 24.91 0.22 -20.96
C ALA A 155 25.79 -0.42 -19.88
N GLU A 156 25.18 -1.03 -18.85
CA GLU A 156 25.89 -1.71 -17.77
C GLU A 156 26.74 -2.90 -18.28
N ASP A 157 26.21 -3.64 -19.25
CA ASP A 157 26.93 -4.80 -19.86
C ASP A 157 28.12 -4.36 -20.73
N ARG A 158 28.14 -3.13 -21.24
CA ARG A 158 29.26 -2.57 -22.01
C ARG A 158 30.39 -2.03 -21.14
N GLU A 159 30.10 -1.72 -19.87
CA GLU A 159 31.07 -1.19 -18.90
C GLU A 159 31.79 -2.31 -18.12
N ARG A 160 31.34 -3.57 -18.26
CA ARG A 160 31.97 -4.78 -17.69
C ARG A 160 32.92 -5.45 -18.66
#